data_860d07f5afc654865336c822cbf9dd4e
#
_entry.id   860d07f5afc654865336c822cbf9dd4e
#
_cell.length_a   1.000
_cell.length_b   1.000
_cell.length_c   1.000
_cell.angle_alpha   90.00
_cell.angle_beta   90.00
_cell.angle_gamma   90.00
#
_symmetry.space_group_name_H-M   'P 1'
#
loop_
_entity.id
_entity.type
_entity.pdbx_description
1 polymer ?
#
loop_
_entity_poly.entity_id
_entity_poly.type
_entity_poly.pdbx_seq_one_letter_code
_entity_poly.pdbx_strand_id
1 'polypeptide(L)'
;MNVLGKDTNRSFPEAMMKEFAVCCVAVLFAAGLQAETPCPANIKPVPFDNSRQHQMVVQVSLNDAGPYDFLIDTGAQMTVIDRSLATELGLPASGNANVAGISLQGQIRFAQLEMLKLGKYASTNQRVLVYDMNKLQKAGFAIRGLLGEDFLSRFNLFIDRAHGVLCIDDTGTMEASLIGGLQAERK
;
A
#
# COMPACT_ATOMS: atom_id res chain seq x y z
N MET A 1 55.99 -30.17 64.39
CA MET A 1 55.89 -28.71 64.56
C MET A 1 55.02 -28.20 63.38
N ASN A 2 53.88 -27.67 63.79
CA ASN A 2 52.79 -27.14 62.96
C ASN A 2 53.21 -26.13 61.92
N VAL A 3 52.45 -26.05 60.81
CA VAL A 3 51.72 -24.84 60.35
C VAL A 3 50.92 -25.20 59.07
N LEU A 4 49.65 -25.41 59.26
CA LEU A 4 48.49 -24.65 58.75
C LEU A 4 48.42 -24.31 57.23
N GLY A 5 47.48 -24.99 56.60
CA GLY A 5 46.86 -24.66 55.33
C GLY A 5 46.05 -23.36 55.44
N LYS A 6 45.82 -22.80 54.28
CA LYS A 6 44.81 -21.76 54.15
C LYS A 6 44.03 -21.99 52.83
N ASP A 7 42.88 -22.61 53.02
CA ASP A 7 41.83 -22.69 52.01
C ASP A 7 41.39 -21.28 51.60
N THR A 8 41.41 -20.98 50.31
CA THR A 8 40.67 -19.84 49.74
C THR A 8 39.69 -20.34 48.71
N ASN A 9 38.66 -21.01 49.20
CA ASN A 9 37.47 -21.27 48.40
C ASN A 9 36.56 -20.03 48.49
N ARG A 10 36.68 -19.09 47.54
CA ARG A 10 35.72 -18.02 47.38
C ARG A 10 34.66 -18.52 46.39
N SER A 11 33.63 -19.14 46.96
CA SER A 11 32.38 -19.35 46.23
C SER A 11 31.73 -17.99 45.96
N PHE A 12 31.57 -17.63 44.71
CA PHE A 12 30.74 -16.51 44.32
C PHE A 12 29.27 -16.82 44.63
N PRO A 13 28.50 -15.90 45.19
CA PRO A 13 27.10 -16.16 45.53
C PRO A 13 26.28 -16.41 44.25
N GLU A 14 25.57 -17.55 44.26
CA GLU A 14 24.67 -17.99 43.17
C GLU A 14 23.63 -16.93 42.72
N ALA A 15 23.30 -16.01 43.61
CA ALA A 15 22.38 -14.90 43.32
C ALA A 15 22.91 -13.94 42.26
N MET A 16 24.25 -13.70 42.20
CA MET A 16 24.85 -12.78 41.25
C MET A 16 24.95 -13.38 39.85
N MET A 17 25.03 -14.70 39.72
CA MET A 17 25.04 -15.39 38.44
C MET A 17 23.68 -15.41 37.74
N LYS A 18 22.59 -15.41 38.53
CA LYS A 18 21.22 -15.38 37.98
C LYS A 18 20.85 -14.01 37.42
N GLU A 19 21.30 -12.94 38.05
CA GLU A 19 21.07 -11.56 37.53
C GLU A 19 21.82 -11.28 36.20
N PHE A 20 23.05 -11.76 36.09
CA PHE A 20 23.82 -11.63 34.82
C PHE A 20 23.24 -12.47 33.68
N ALA A 21 22.71 -13.66 33.95
CA ALA A 21 22.11 -14.51 32.95
C ALA A 21 20.78 -13.92 32.42
N VAL A 22 19.97 -13.30 33.27
CA VAL A 22 18.70 -12.65 32.88
C VAL A 22 18.98 -11.39 32.08
N CYS A 23 19.99 -10.59 32.40
CA CYS A 23 20.35 -9.39 31.67
C CYS A 23 20.89 -9.69 30.26
N CYS A 24 21.71 -10.75 30.12
CA CYS A 24 22.21 -11.18 28.79
C CYS A 24 21.11 -11.74 27.88
N VAL A 25 20.12 -12.44 28.42
CA VAL A 25 18.97 -12.95 27.64
C VAL A 25 18.07 -11.80 27.20
N ALA A 26 17.85 -10.76 28.03
CA ALA A 26 17.04 -9.60 27.68
C ALA A 26 17.70 -8.74 26.58
N VAL A 27 19.02 -8.63 26.53
CA VAL A 27 19.75 -7.88 25.49
C VAL A 27 19.76 -8.61 24.15
N LEU A 28 19.75 -9.96 24.15
CA LEU A 28 19.70 -10.75 22.91
C LEU A 28 18.32 -10.74 22.24
N PHE A 29 17.24 -10.44 22.97
CA PHE A 29 15.88 -10.34 22.42
C PHE A 29 15.57 -8.94 21.81
N ALA A 30 16.39 -7.94 22.09
CA ALA A 30 16.21 -6.57 21.55
C ALA A 30 16.87 -6.35 20.18
N ALA A 31 17.67 -7.29 19.70
CA ALA A 31 18.35 -7.21 18.41
C ALA A 31 17.62 -8.07 17.37
N GLY A 32 16.55 -7.56 16.74
CA GLY A 32 16.10 -8.26 15.56
C GLY A 32 14.66 -8.19 15.13
N LEU A 33 13.91 -7.12 15.40
CA LEU A 33 12.72 -6.82 14.62
C LEU A 33 12.92 -5.50 13.88
N GLN A 34 13.89 -5.47 12.99
CA GLN A 34 13.81 -4.55 11.87
C GLN A 34 12.79 -5.17 10.93
N ALA A 35 11.53 -4.72 11.03
CA ALA A 35 10.54 -4.99 10.02
C ALA A 35 11.10 -4.41 8.71
N GLU A 36 11.53 -5.30 7.80
CA GLU A 36 11.92 -4.88 6.46
C GLU A 36 10.74 -4.10 5.90
N THR A 37 10.97 -2.84 5.60
CA THR A 37 9.93 -2.03 4.96
C THR A 37 9.76 -2.58 3.55
N PRO A 38 8.57 -3.05 3.17
CA PRO A 38 8.37 -3.71 1.88
C PRO A 38 8.60 -2.77 0.70
N CYS A 39 8.73 -1.47 0.95
CA CYS A 39 8.99 -0.46 -0.08
C CYS A 39 10.45 0.00 -0.05
N PRO A 40 11.10 0.10 -1.24
CA PRO A 40 12.45 0.65 -1.33
C PRO A 40 12.54 2.07 -0.76
N ALA A 41 13.70 2.40 -0.16
CA ALA A 41 14.18 3.76 0.09
C ALA A 41 13.17 4.75 0.69
N ASN A 42 12.62 4.46 1.87
CA ASN A 42 11.76 5.39 2.62
C ASN A 42 10.41 5.75 1.96
N ILE A 43 10.01 5.04 0.93
CA ILE A 43 8.68 5.19 0.34
C ILE A 43 7.65 4.61 1.32
N LYS A 44 6.69 5.44 1.72
CA LYS A 44 5.61 5.00 2.60
C LYS A 44 4.67 4.07 1.84
N PRO A 45 4.50 2.80 2.28
CA PRO A 45 3.61 1.86 1.62
C PRO A 45 2.14 2.30 1.73
N VAL A 46 1.39 2.07 0.66
CA VAL A 46 -0.06 2.16 0.62
C VAL A 46 -0.61 0.74 0.75
N PRO A 47 -1.32 0.41 1.83
CA PRO A 47 -1.89 -0.93 1.99
C PRO A 47 -3.01 -1.16 0.98
N PHE A 48 -3.16 -2.38 0.50
CA PHE A 48 -4.31 -2.83 -0.26
C PHE A 48 -4.86 -4.16 0.26
N ASP A 49 -6.17 -4.34 0.12
CA ASP A 49 -6.83 -5.62 0.42
C ASP A 49 -6.70 -6.53 -0.81
N ASN A 50 -6.03 -7.68 -0.63
CA ASN A 50 -5.90 -8.73 -1.63
C ASN A 50 -6.68 -10.01 -1.26
N SER A 51 -7.47 -9.97 -0.19
CA SER A 51 -8.20 -11.13 0.34
C SER A 51 -9.31 -11.63 -0.60
N ARG A 52 -9.77 -10.77 -1.52
CA ARG A 52 -10.89 -11.04 -2.44
C ARG A 52 -10.37 -11.37 -3.83
N GLN A 53 -10.29 -12.65 -4.16
CA GLN A 53 -10.03 -13.17 -5.52
C GLN A 53 -8.82 -12.53 -6.23
N HIS A 54 -7.72 -12.27 -5.51
CA HIS A 54 -6.49 -11.65 -6.04
C HIS A 54 -6.66 -10.18 -6.52
N GLN A 55 -7.71 -9.50 -6.10
CA GLN A 55 -7.94 -8.09 -6.42
C GLN A 55 -7.13 -7.19 -5.48
N MET A 56 -6.65 -6.09 -6.02
CA MET A 56 -5.96 -5.06 -5.25
C MET A 56 -6.92 -3.91 -5.00
N VAL A 57 -7.53 -3.87 -3.82
CA VAL A 57 -8.44 -2.81 -3.40
C VAL A 57 -7.72 -1.83 -2.50
N VAL A 58 -7.74 -0.55 -2.88
CA VAL A 58 -7.11 0.56 -2.17
C VAL A 58 -8.16 1.56 -1.67
N GLN A 59 -7.80 2.32 -0.65
CA GLN A 59 -8.61 3.37 -0.08
C GLN A 59 -8.33 4.72 -0.77
N VAL A 60 -9.32 5.26 -1.45
CA VAL A 60 -9.23 6.52 -2.21
C VAL A 60 -10.15 7.57 -1.62
N SER A 61 -9.67 8.81 -1.51
CA SER A 61 -10.53 9.96 -1.18
C SER A 61 -10.82 10.79 -2.43
N LEU A 62 -12.05 11.26 -2.54
CA LEU A 62 -12.57 12.04 -3.66
C LEU A 62 -13.13 13.36 -3.14
N ASN A 63 -12.62 14.50 -3.59
CA ASN A 63 -13.06 15.84 -3.14
C ASN A 63 -13.15 15.94 -1.61
N ASP A 64 -12.11 15.43 -0.91
CA ASP A 64 -12.01 15.35 0.56
C ASP A 64 -13.05 14.45 1.26
N ALA A 65 -13.90 13.73 0.52
CA ALA A 65 -14.79 12.69 1.04
C ALA A 65 -14.17 11.29 0.93
N GLY A 66 -14.64 10.36 1.74
CA GLY A 66 -14.14 8.97 1.78
C GLY A 66 -13.54 8.59 3.14
N PRO A 67 -12.75 7.53 3.23
CA PRO A 67 -12.19 6.75 2.11
C PRO A 67 -13.21 5.82 1.43
N TYR A 68 -13.00 5.56 0.15
CA TYR A 68 -13.80 4.64 -0.67
C TYR A 68 -12.94 3.52 -1.23
N ASP A 69 -13.51 2.31 -1.35
CA ASP A 69 -12.86 1.14 -1.92
C ASP A 69 -12.78 1.24 -3.45
N PHE A 70 -11.57 1.29 -3.98
CA PHE A 70 -11.28 1.30 -5.41
C PHE A 70 -10.40 0.12 -5.79
N LEU A 71 -10.75 -0.55 -6.88
CA LEU A 71 -9.90 -1.57 -7.48
C LEU A 71 -8.81 -0.91 -8.32
N ILE A 72 -7.56 -1.31 -8.15
CA ILE A 72 -6.46 -0.94 -9.07
C ILE A 72 -6.66 -1.69 -10.38
N ASP A 73 -6.84 -0.97 -11.46
CA ASP A 73 -7.05 -1.54 -12.80
C ASP A 73 -6.12 -0.88 -13.84
N THR A 74 -4.97 -1.52 -14.06
CA THR A 74 -3.98 -1.06 -15.06
C THR A 74 -4.44 -1.27 -16.50
N GLY A 75 -5.55 -1.97 -16.74
CA GLY A 75 -6.18 -2.12 -18.05
C GLY A 75 -7.22 -1.04 -18.36
N ALA A 76 -7.65 -0.28 -17.35
CA ALA A 76 -8.57 0.83 -17.53
C ALA A 76 -7.80 2.11 -17.87
N GLN A 77 -8.02 2.68 -19.05
CA GLN A 77 -7.39 3.95 -19.45
C GLN A 77 -7.83 5.14 -18.59
N MET A 78 -9.04 5.08 -18.04
CA MET A 78 -9.63 6.13 -17.19
C MET A 78 -10.13 5.57 -15.88
N THR A 79 -10.00 6.37 -14.84
CA THR A 79 -10.65 6.12 -13.55
C THR A 79 -12.16 6.10 -13.70
N VAL A 80 -12.79 5.08 -13.11
CA VAL A 80 -14.24 4.86 -13.16
C VAL A 80 -14.81 5.04 -11.76
N ILE A 81 -15.93 5.75 -11.65
CA ILE A 81 -16.66 5.95 -10.40
C ILE A 81 -18.05 5.33 -10.53
N ASP A 82 -18.48 4.64 -9.48
CA ASP A 82 -19.85 4.14 -9.42
C ASP A 82 -20.87 5.29 -9.51
N ARG A 83 -21.95 5.06 -10.26
CA ARG A 83 -22.99 6.08 -10.48
C ARG A 83 -23.61 6.57 -9.18
N SER A 84 -23.81 5.69 -8.22
CA SER A 84 -24.38 6.06 -6.91
C SER A 84 -23.41 6.98 -6.15
N LEU A 85 -22.11 6.70 -6.19
CA LEU A 85 -21.08 7.52 -5.58
C LEU A 85 -20.96 8.90 -6.26
N ALA A 86 -20.98 8.93 -7.60
CA ALA A 86 -20.98 10.20 -8.33
C ALA A 86 -22.18 11.09 -7.96
N THR A 87 -23.33 10.48 -7.74
CA THR A 87 -24.55 11.18 -7.29
C THR A 87 -24.43 11.64 -5.83
N GLU A 88 -23.94 10.79 -4.95
CA GLU A 88 -23.69 11.08 -3.53
C GLU A 88 -22.76 12.29 -3.35
N LEU A 89 -21.72 12.36 -4.16
CA LEU A 89 -20.74 13.46 -4.15
C LEU A 89 -21.18 14.70 -4.94
N GLY A 90 -22.33 14.65 -5.61
CA GLY A 90 -22.81 15.78 -6.42
C GLY A 90 -21.87 16.16 -7.55
N LEU A 91 -21.14 15.19 -8.16
CA LEU A 91 -20.12 15.48 -9.15
C LEU A 91 -20.73 16.15 -10.40
N PRO A 92 -20.18 17.28 -10.86
CA PRO A 92 -20.66 17.95 -12.05
C PRO A 92 -20.42 17.08 -13.29
N ALA A 93 -21.42 17.00 -14.17
CA ALA A 93 -21.28 16.32 -15.44
C ALA A 93 -20.28 17.08 -16.33
N SER A 94 -19.33 16.35 -16.91
CA SER A 94 -18.30 16.89 -17.82
C SER A 94 -18.43 16.36 -19.25
N GLY A 95 -19.64 15.97 -19.63
CA GLY A 95 -20.01 15.51 -20.96
C GLY A 95 -20.49 14.07 -21.02
N ASN A 96 -20.96 13.69 -22.21
CA ASN A 96 -21.37 12.33 -22.54
C ASN A 96 -20.64 11.86 -23.81
N ALA A 97 -20.41 10.58 -23.92
CA ALA A 97 -19.95 9.95 -25.14
C ALA A 97 -20.78 8.70 -25.45
N ASN A 98 -21.03 8.45 -26.73
CA ASN A 98 -21.58 7.18 -27.17
C ASN A 98 -20.41 6.25 -27.41
N VAL A 99 -20.38 5.12 -26.70
CA VAL A 99 -19.35 4.10 -26.90
C VAL A 99 -20.00 2.86 -27.51
N ALA A 100 -19.48 2.47 -28.66
CA ALA A 100 -19.74 1.18 -29.28
C ALA A 100 -18.48 0.32 -29.07
N GLY A 101 -18.50 -0.53 -28.04
CA GLY A 101 -17.41 -1.45 -27.73
C GLY A 101 -17.94 -2.85 -27.43
N ILE A 102 -17.04 -3.83 -27.41
CA ILE A 102 -17.40 -5.24 -27.20
C ILE A 102 -18.05 -5.46 -25.80
N SER A 103 -17.73 -4.64 -24.81
CA SER A 103 -18.19 -4.79 -23.43
C SER A 103 -19.04 -3.62 -22.91
N LEU A 104 -19.06 -2.49 -23.56
CA LEU A 104 -19.81 -1.30 -23.16
C LEU A 104 -20.63 -0.80 -24.34
N GLN A 105 -21.95 -0.96 -24.25
CA GLN A 105 -22.90 -0.33 -25.19
C GLN A 105 -23.75 0.67 -24.41
N GLY A 106 -23.83 1.90 -24.90
CA GLY A 106 -24.70 2.92 -24.32
C GLY A 106 -24.05 4.29 -24.17
N GLN A 107 -24.78 5.20 -23.55
CA GLN A 107 -24.27 6.52 -23.17
C GLN A 107 -23.38 6.40 -21.94
N ILE A 108 -22.13 6.75 -22.10
CA ILE A 108 -21.18 6.93 -21.01
C ILE A 108 -21.24 8.37 -20.58
N ARG A 109 -21.38 8.58 -19.27
CA ARG A 109 -21.31 9.88 -18.62
C ARG A 109 -19.91 10.10 -18.08
N PHE A 110 -19.42 11.31 -18.21
CA PHE A 110 -18.21 11.76 -17.53
C PHE A 110 -18.59 12.75 -16.43
N ALA A 111 -17.80 12.74 -15.36
CA ALA A 111 -17.87 13.72 -14.33
C ALA A 111 -16.49 14.35 -14.11
N GLN A 112 -16.47 15.52 -13.47
CA GLN A 112 -15.25 16.21 -13.09
C GLN A 112 -15.03 16.02 -11.61
N LEU A 113 -13.83 15.54 -11.25
CA LEU A 113 -13.30 15.53 -9.90
C LEU A 113 -12.33 16.68 -9.71
N GLU A 114 -12.49 17.43 -8.64
CA GLU A 114 -11.52 18.47 -8.26
C GLU A 114 -10.25 17.81 -7.71
N MET A 115 -10.41 16.75 -6.91
CA MET A 115 -9.28 16.05 -6.30
C MET A 115 -9.56 14.56 -6.11
N LEU A 116 -8.57 13.72 -6.47
CA LEU A 116 -8.48 12.30 -6.15
C LEU A 116 -7.19 12.07 -5.38
N LYS A 117 -7.27 11.39 -4.23
CA LYS A 117 -6.11 11.08 -3.38
C LYS A 117 -5.98 9.58 -3.12
N LEU A 118 -4.77 9.07 -3.24
CA LEU A 118 -4.36 7.74 -2.80
C LEU A 118 -3.18 7.89 -1.82
N GLY A 119 -3.44 7.78 -0.52
CA GLY A 119 -2.47 8.13 0.50
C GLY A 119 -2.03 9.60 0.40
N LYS A 120 -0.73 9.86 0.22
CA LYS A 120 -0.19 11.22 0.02
C LYS A 120 -0.26 11.71 -1.44
N TYR A 121 -0.52 10.82 -2.39
CA TYR A 121 -0.50 11.12 -3.81
C TYR A 121 -1.84 11.65 -4.27
N ALA A 122 -1.83 12.72 -5.03
CA ALA A 122 -3.05 13.40 -5.47
C ALA A 122 -3.03 13.73 -6.97
N SER A 123 -4.23 13.73 -7.55
CA SER A 123 -4.51 14.25 -8.87
C SER A 123 -5.63 15.26 -8.78
N THR A 124 -5.49 16.37 -9.47
CA THR A 124 -6.50 17.44 -9.50
C THR A 124 -7.11 17.59 -10.89
N ASN A 125 -8.33 18.14 -10.94
CA ASN A 125 -9.07 18.40 -12.18
C ASN A 125 -9.18 17.17 -13.08
N GLN A 126 -9.47 16.02 -12.49
CA GLN A 126 -9.50 14.75 -13.20
C GLN A 126 -10.90 14.48 -13.76
N ARG A 127 -10.96 14.23 -15.07
CA ARG A 127 -12.17 13.72 -15.71
C ARG A 127 -12.27 12.23 -15.48
N VAL A 128 -13.43 11.77 -14.99
CA VAL A 128 -13.68 10.36 -14.64
C VAL A 128 -14.89 9.83 -15.38
N LEU A 129 -14.91 8.54 -15.61
CA LEU A 129 -16.05 7.82 -16.19
C LEU A 129 -17.05 7.49 -15.09
N VAL A 130 -18.33 7.73 -15.31
CA VAL A 130 -19.42 7.33 -14.40
C VAL A 130 -20.11 6.10 -14.97
N TYR A 131 -20.01 4.99 -14.23
CA TYR A 131 -20.54 3.69 -14.64
C TYR A 131 -21.41 3.08 -13.54
N ASP A 132 -22.41 2.28 -13.93
CA ASP A 132 -23.25 1.55 -12.98
C ASP A 132 -22.58 0.23 -12.58
N MET A 133 -22.02 0.20 -11.38
CA MET A 133 -21.32 -0.97 -10.85
C MET A 133 -22.20 -1.98 -10.12
N ASN A 134 -23.52 -1.83 -10.15
CA ASN A 134 -24.46 -2.73 -9.44
C ASN A 134 -24.25 -4.23 -9.78
N LYS A 135 -23.88 -4.55 -11.01
CA LYS A 135 -23.60 -5.93 -11.40
C LYS A 135 -22.37 -6.49 -10.70
N LEU A 136 -21.31 -5.71 -10.61
CA LEU A 136 -20.07 -6.06 -9.90
C LEU A 136 -20.33 -6.19 -8.40
N GLN A 137 -21.06 -5.24 -7.82
CA GLN A 137 -21.42 -5.27 -6.40
C GLN A 137 -22.27 -6.49 -6.05
N LYS A 138 -23.24 -6.86 -6.88
CA LYS A 138 -24.03 -8.10 -6.71
C LYS A 138 -23.19 -9.37 -6.87
N ALA A 139 -22.10 -9.32 -7.63
CA ALA A 139 -21.14 -10.42 -7.75
C ALA A 139 -20.14 -10.49 -6.58
N GLY A 140 -20.31 -9.64 -5.54
CA GLY A 140 -19.48 -9.64 -4.33
C GLY A 140 -18.32 -8.64 -4.34
N PHE A 141 -18.21 -7.79 -5.38
CA PHE A 141 -17.19 -6.74 -5.44
C PHE A 141 -17.71 -5.48 -4.75
N ALA A 142 -17.44 -5.32 -3.46
CA ALA A 142 -17.86 -4.15 -2.69
C ALA A 142 -16.97 -2.92 -2.98
N ILE A 143 -16.79 -2.58 -4.26
CA ILE A 143 -15.99 -1.43 -4.70
C ILE A 143 -16.89 -0.27 -5.14
N ARG A 144 -16.36 0.94 -5.02
CA ARG A 144 -17.03 2.18 -5.44
C ARG A 144 -16.41 2.78 -6.70
N GLY A 145 -15.32 2.18 -7.23
CA GLY A 145 -14.68 2.63 -8.45
C GLY A 145 -13.53 1.73 -8.89
N LEU A 146 -12.95 2.09 -10.05
CA LEU A 146 -11.71 1.55 -10.59
C LEU A 146 -10.71 2.68 -10.70
N LEU A 147 -9.48 2.49 -10.22
CA LEU A 147 -8.40 3.45 -10.35
C LEU A 147 -7.61 3.11 -11.61
N GLY A 148 -7.69 3.96 -12.62
CA GLY A 148 -7.16 3.73 -13.95
C GLY A 148 -5.79 4.33 -14.22
N GLU A 149 -5.28 4.13 -15.45
CA GLU A 149 -3.97 4.61 -15.89
C GLU A 149 -3.86 6.14 -15.87
N ASP A 150 -4.95 6.88 -16.06
CA ASP A 150 -4.98 8.34 -15.96
C ASP A 150 -4.48 8.87 -14.61
N PHE A 151 -4.57 8.08 -13.56
CA PHE A 151 -3.94 8.33 -12.26
C PHE A 151 -2.62 7.56 -12.11
N LEU A 152 -2.62 6.25 -12.35
CA LEU A 152 -1.51 5.35 -12.02
C LEU A 152 -0.24 5.63 -12.83
N SER A 153 -0.35 6.01 -14.10
CA SER A 153 0.79 6.27 -15.00
C SER A 153 1.63 7.49 -14.63
N ARG A 154 1.18 8.28 -13.67
CA ARG A 154 1.94 9.44 -13.14
C ARG A 154 3.05 9.06 -12.19
N PHE A 155 3.11 7.79 -11.79
CA PHE A 155 3.97 7.29 -10.73
C PHE A 155 4.70 6.03 -11.15
N ASN A 156 5.89 5.82 -10.61
CA ASN A 156 6.51 4.51 -10.61
C ASN A 156 5.84 3.66 -9.53
N LEU A 157 5.39 2.47 -9.90
CA LEU A 157 4.64 1.58 -9.03
C LEU A 157 5.41 0.28 -8.79
N PHE A 158 5.52 -0.13 -7.54
CA PHE A 158 5.97 -1.46 -7.17
C PHE A 158 4.89 -2.13 -6.29
N ILE A 159 4.45 -3.32 -6.70
CA ILE A 159 3.36 -4.05 -6.06
C ILE A 159 3.94 -5.24 -5.32
N ASP A 160 3.91 -5.20 -4.00
CA ASP A 160 4.24 -6.35 -3.15
C ASP A 160 2.95 -7.05 -2.71
N ARG A 161 2.60 -8.10 -3.44
CA ARG A 161 1.39 -8.90 -3.15
C ARG A 161 1.53 -9.72 -1.87
N ALA A 162 2.75 -10.12 -1.52
CA ALA A 162 2.99 -10.93 -0.33
C ALA A 162 2.67 -10.14 0.95
N HIS A 163 3.03 -8.87 0.97
CA HIS A 163 2.76 -7.98 2.11
C HIS A 163 1.49 -7.14 1.93
N GLY A 164 0.79 -7.23 0.80
CA GLY A 164 -0.43 -6.46 0.53
C GLY A 164 -0.18 -4.96 0.48
N VAL A 165 0.92 -4.52 -0.16
CA VAL A 165 1.27 -3.11 -0.23
C VAL A 165 1.63 -2.67 -1.64
N LEU A 166 1.27 -1.43 -1.95
CA LEU A 166 1.65 -0.69 -3.13
C LEU A 166 2.65 0.40 -2.74
N CYS A 167 3.84 0.35 -3.33
CA CYS A 167 4.83 1.41 -3.22
C CYS A 167 4.66 2.35 -4.40
N ILE A 168 4.46 3.63 -4.12
CA ILE A 168 4.24 4.66 -5.13
C ILE A 168 5.38 5.66 -5.03
N ASP A 169 6.01 5.96 -6.15
CA ASP A 169 7.13 6.90 -6.23
C ASP A 169 6.94 7.93 -7.34
N ASP A 170 6.99 9.20 -6.98
CA ASP A 170 6.92 10.36 -7.85
C ASP A 170 8.28 11.05 -8.04
N THR A 171 9.35 10.47 -7.47
CA THR A 171 10.68 11.07 -7.40
C THR A 171 11.75 10.35 -8.23
N GLY A 172 11.46 9.14 -8.74
CA GLY A 172 12.45 8.27 -9.39
C GLY A 172 13.40 7.55 -8.44
N THR A 173 13.19 7.68 -7.13
CA THR A 173 14.05 7.06 -6.10
C THR A 173 14.01 5.54 -6.18
N MET A 174 12.86 4.97 -6.48
CA MET A 174 12.65 3.53 -6.59
C MET A 174 13.46 2.94 -7.76
N GLU A 175 13.43 3.58 -8.91
CA GLU A 175 14.21 3.19 -10.09
C GLU A 175 15.71 3.22 -9.81
N ALA A 176 16.20 4.29 -9.19
CA ALA A 176 17.61 4.43 -8.81
C ALA A 176 18.06 3.32 -7.85
N SER A 177 17.22 2.93 -6.89
CA SER A 177 17.50 1.84 -5.93
C SER A 177 17.59 0.48 -6.62
N LEU A 178 16.67 0.20 -7.55
CA LEU A 178 16.65 -1.07 -8.31
C LEU A 178 17.88 -1.19 -9.22
N ILE A 179 18.26 -0.12 -9.92
CA ILE A 179 19.46 -0.09 -10.78
C ILE A 179 20.74 -0.28 -9.94
N GLY A 180 20.83 0.41 -8.79
CA GLY A 180 21.96 0.27 -7.86
C GLY A 180 22.13 -1.15 -7.32
N GLY A 181 21.03 -1.82 -6.98
CA GLY A 181 21.03 -3.23 -6.54
C GLY A 181 21.53 -4.18 -7.61
N LEU A 182 21.04 -4.06 -8.83
CA LEU A 182 21.48 -4.91 -9.97
C LEU A 182 22.97 -4.73 -10.33
N GLN A 183 23.53 -3.53 -10.09
CA GLN A 183 24.96 -3.29 -10.31
C GLN A 183 25.84 -3.89 -9.20
N ALA A 184 25.32 -3.97 -7.97
CA ALA A 184 26.05 -4.57 -6.84
C ALA A 184 26.16 -6.09 -6.96
N GLU A 185 25.15 -6.77 -7.52
CA GLU A 185 25.15 -8.22 -7.73
C GLU A 185 26.09 -8.69 -8.87
N ARG A 186 26.54 -7.78 -9.75
CA ARG A 186 27.44 -8.10 -10.88
C ARG A 186 28.93 -8.01 -10.54
N LYS A 187 29.30 -7.71 -9.30
CA LYS A 187 30.68 -7.71 -8.80
C LYS A 187 30.97 -8.93 -7.97
#